data_3228b90be53c459ba55cc7bc8cf171f3
#
_entry.id   3228b90be53c459ba55cc7bc8cf171f3
#
_cell.length_a   1.000
_cell.length_b   1.000
_cell.length_c   1.000
_cell.angle_alpha   90.00
_cell.angle_beta   90.00
_cell.angle_gamma   90.00
#
_symmetry.space_group_name_H-M   'P 1'
#
loop_
_entity.id
_entity.type
_entity.pdbx_description
1 polymer ?
#
loop_
_entity_poly.entity_id
_entity_poly.type
_entity_poly.pdbx_seq_one_letter_code
_entity_poly.pdbx_strand_id
1 'polypeptide(L)'
;SYSIYAGVQDALVQWWYGHNAVAFFLTTPYLGLMYYFLPKAAERPVFSYRLSIIHFWALIFIYIWAGPHHLLYTALPDWAQSLGMVFSLMLIAPSWGGMLNGLLTLRGAWNKVREEPMLKFMVVAVTAYGMATLEGPMLAIKSINSLSHYTDWTIAHVHTGALGWNGFL
;
A
#
# COMPACT_ATOMS: atom_id res chain seq x y z
N SER A 1 16.96 -8.26 16.10
CA SER A 1 16.92 -6.91 16.64
C SER A 1 16.78 -6.99 18.17
N TYR A 2 17.28 -6.02 18.87
CA TYR A 2 17.18 -5.89 20.33
C TYR A 2 16.54 -4.54 20.66
N SER A 3 15.85 -4.46 21.80
CA SER A 3 15.20 -3.23 22.25
C SER A 3 16.25 -2.17 22.59
N ILE A 4 16.07 -0.95 22.07
CA ILE A 4 16.93 0.21 22.33
C ILE A 4 16.30 1.09 23.42
N TYR A 5 14.97 1.18 23.41
CA TYR A 5 14.18 1.97 24.34
C TYR A 5 13.27 1.10 25.17
N ALA A 6 12.61 1.68 26.17
CA ALA A 6 11.66 0.99 27.02
C ALA A 6 10.21 1.22 26.54
N GLY A 7 9.41 0.15 26.60
CA GLY A 7 7.96 0.25 26.41
C GLY A 7 7.53 0.75 25.02
N VAL A 8 6.57 1.65 25.01
CA VAL A 8 5.96 2.15 23.77
C VAL A 8 6.92 2.98 22.89
N GLN A 9 7.96 3.54 23.46
CA GLN A 9 9.00 4.22 22.67
C GLN A 9 9.73 3.24 21.76
N ASP A 10 10.07 2.06 22.25
CA ASP A 10 10.68 1.02 21.45
C ASP A 10 9.69 0.51 20.38
N ALA A 11 8.45 0.31 20.75
CA ALA A 11 7.40 -0.07 19.81
C ALA A 11 7.23 0.97 18.69
N LEU A 12 7.30 2.26 18.98
CA LEU A 12 7.23 3.33 17.99
C LEU A 12 8.42 3.28 17.02
N VAL A 13 9.64 3.11 17.51
CA VAL A 13 10.84 2.97 16.67
C VAL A 13 10.77 1.70 15.82
N GLN A 14 10.34 0.58 16.41
CA GLN A 14 10.16 -0.68 15.68
C GLN A 14 9.13 -0.54 14.54
N TRP A 15 8.02 0.15 14.78
CA TRP A 15 6.99 0.33 13.76
C TRP A 15 7.27 1.48 12.79
N TRP A 16 8.09 2.46 13.17
CA TRP A 16 8.65 3.36 12.16
C TRP A 16 9.52 2.59 11.17
N TYR A 17 10.34 1.66 11.65
CA TYR A 17 11.10 0.76 10.79
C TYR A 17 10.17 -0.25 10.07
N GLY A 18 9.35 -1.00 10.78
CA GLY A 18 8.53 -2.08 10.21
C GLY A 18 7.55 -1.60 9.16
N HIS A 19 6.87 -0.48 9.43
CA HIS A 19 5.97 0.13 8.47
C HIS A 19 6.71 0.63 7.22
N ASN A 20 7.84 1.30 7.40
CA ASN A 20 8.63 1.79 6.28
C ASN A 20 9.38 0.67 5.53
N ALA A 21 9.68 -0.44 6.17
CA ALA A 21 10.20 -1.61 5.48
C ALA A 21 9.20 -2.14 4.44
N VAL A 22 7.92 -2.28 4.79
CA VAL A 22 6.90 -2.69 3.82
C VAL A 22 6.64 -1.61 2.77
N ALA A 23 6.74 -0.33 3.13
CA ALA A 23 6.59 0.79 2.21
C ALA A 23 7.70 0.84 1.16
N PHE A 24 8.97 0.78 1.60
CA PHE A 24 10.13 1.02 0.74
C PHE A 24 10.77 -0.26 0.21
N PHE A 25 10.43 -1.41 0.71
CA PHE A 25 10.93 -2.69 0.20
C PHE A 25 9.85 -3.48 -0.55
N LEU A 26 8.63 -3.55 -0.03
CA LEU A 26 7.56 -4.32 -0.66
C LEU A 26 6.62 -3.49 -1.55
N THR A 27 6.51 -2.18 -1.36
CA THR A 27 5.61 -1.36 -2.18
C THR A 27 6.36 -0.64 -3.29
N THR A 28 7.36 0.16 -2.97
CA THR A 28 8.01 1.05 -3.94
C THR A 28 8.71 0.33 -5.09
N PRO A 29 9.51 -0.72 -4.89
CA PRO A 29 10.12 -1.45 -6.00
C PRO A 29 9.09 -2.13 -6.90
N TYR A 30 8.02 -2.67 -6.32
CA TYR A 30 6.95 -3.30 -7.10
C TYR A 30 6.14 -2.30 -7.92
N LEU A 31 6.00 -1.07 -7.44
CA LEU A 31 5.47 0.01 -8.28
C LEU A 31 6.37 0.27 -9.49
N GLY A 32 7.68 0.25 -9.29
CA GLY A 32 8.65 0.32 -10.40
C GLY A 32 8.46 -0.82 -11.40
N LEU A 33 8.29 -2.05 -10.92
CA LEU A 33 8.01 -3.22 -11.77
C LEU A 33 6.68 -3.04 -12.52
N MET A 34 5.63 -2.61 -11.85
CA MET A 34 4.34 -2.33 -12.48
C MET A 34 4.48 -1.30 -13.60
N TYR A 35 5.11 -0.15 -13.34
CA TYR A 35 5.26 0.91 -14.34
C TYR A 35 6.18 0.54 -15.49
N TYR A 36 7.06 -0.42 -15.30
CA TYR A 36 7.93 -0.93 -16.37
C TYR A 36 7.28 -2.06 -17.17
N PHE A 37 6.82 -3.11 -16.51
CA PHE A 37 6.38 -4.32 -17.18
C PHE A 37 4.93 -4.24 -17.70
N LEU A 38 4.03 -3.60 -16.99
CA LEU A 38 2.63 -3.53 -17.41
C LEU A 38 2.43 -2.80 -18.75
N PRO A 39 3.02 -1.60 -18.96
CA PRO A 39 2.94 -0.92 -20.26
C PRO A 39 3.63 -1.71 -21.37
N LYS A 40 4.76 -2.34 -21.05
CA LYS A 40 5.54 -3.14 -22.00
C LYS A 40 4.78 -4.39 -22.45
N ALA A 41 4.20 -5.14 -21.52
CA ALA A 41 3.41 -6.33 -21.84
C ALA A 41 2.09 -5.98 -22.56
N ALA A 42 1.47 -4.87 -22.21
CA ALA A 42 0.26 -4.37 -22.87
C ALA A 42 0.55 -3.71 -24.22
N GLU A 43 1.82 -3.42 -24.54
CA GLU A 43 2.24 -2.61 -25.70
C GLU A 43 1.51 -1.28 -25.76
N ARG A 44 1.39 -0.62 -24.62
CA ARG A 44 0.71 0.67 -24.44
C ARG A 44 1.55 1.60 -23.58
N PRO A 45 1.56 2.89 -23.85
CA PRO A 45 2.19 3.85 -22.93
C PRO A 45 1.41 3.88 -21.59
N VAL A 46 2.09 4.25 -20.52
CA VAL A 46 1.45 4.55 -19.23
C VAL A 46 0.33 5.58 -19.46
N PHE A 47 -0.85 5.34 -18.91
CA PHE A 47 -2.01 6.22 -19.12
C PHE A 47 -1.72 7.68 -18.77
N SER A 48 -1.07 7.93 -17.63
CA SER A 48 -0.66 9.27 -17.23
C SER A 48 0.72 9.26 -16.55
N TYR A 49 1.70 9.84 -17.23
CA TYR A 49 3.03 10.03 -16.67
C TYR A 49 3.01 10.99 -15.46
N ARG A 50 2.20 12.05 -15.54
CA ARG A 50 2.06 12.98 -14.40
C ARG A 50 1.49 12.29 -13.17
N LEU A 51 0.49 11.43 -13.35
CA LEU A 51 -0.10 10.67 -12.26
C LEU A 51 0.91 9.68 -11.64
N SER A 52 1.79 9.08 -12.44
CA SER A 52 2.85 8.20 -11.91
C SER A 52 3.84 8.97 -11.02
N ILE A 53 4.20 10.19 -11.39
CA ILE A 53 5.07 11.06 -10.56
C ILE A 53 4.36 11.42 -9.25
N ILE A 54 3.11 11.85 -9.33
CA ILE A 54 2.32 12.20 -8.13
C ILE A 54 2.16 10.97 -7.23
N HIS A 55 1.81 9.82 -7.81
CA HIS A 55 1.68 8.57 -7.07
C HIS A 55 2.96 8.25 -6.31
N PHE A 56 4.10 8.19 -7.00
CA PHE A 56 5.36 7.77 -6.40
C PHE A 56 5.81 8.72 -5.28
N TRP A 57 5.89 10.01 -5.55
CA TRP A 57 6.42 10.98 -4.60
C TRP A 57 5.46 11.26 -3.44
N ALA A 58 4.16 11.40 -3.70
CA ALA A 58 3.19 11.57 -2.63
C ALA A 58 3.13 10.34 -1.73
N LEU A 59 3.19 9.12 -2.32
CA LEU A 59 3.24 7.89 -1.55
C LEU A 59 4.44 7.90 -0.60
N ILE A 60 5.66 8.15 -1.08
CA ILE A 60 6.87 8.14 -0.27
C ILE A 60 6.76 9.15 0.88
N PHE A 61 6.43 10.41 0.59
CA PHE A 61 6.41 11.44 1.62
C PHE A 61 5.31 11.27 2.67
N ILE A 62 4.17 10.70 2.30
CA ILE A 62 3.08 10.45 3.23
C ILE A 62 3.33 9.16 4.03
N TYR A 63 3.89 8.15 3.41
CA TYR A 63 4.06 6.81 3.99
C TYR A 63 4.90 6.82 5.26
N ILE A 64 5.99 7.61 5.29
CA ILE A 64 6.92 7.65 6.41
C ILE A 64 6.28 8.10 7.74
N TRP A 65 5.13 8.75 7.69
CA TRP A 65 4.43 9.25 8.89
C TRP A 65 3.26 8.36 9.34
N ALA A 66 2.88 7.37 8.54
CA ALA A 66 1.73 6.52 8.82
C ALA A 66 2.01 5.42 9.86
N GLY A 67 3.27 5.12 10.16
CA GLY A 67 3.70 4.04 11.05
C GLY A 67 2.97 3.93 12.39
N PRO A 68 2.66 5.03 13.09
CA PRO A 68 1.95 4.97 14.36
C PRO A 68 0.54 4.34 14.28
N HIS A 69 -0.02 4.13 13.10
CA HIS A 69 -1.28 3.40 12.95
C HIS A 69 -1.20 1.93 13.41
N HIS A 70 -0.01 1.36 13.51
CA HIS A 70 0.18 0.03 14.10
C HIS A 70 0.06 0.01 15.62
N LEU A 71 0.04 1.17 16.26
CA LEU A 71 0.06 1.33 17.71
C LEU A 71 -1.20 2.01 18.25
N LEU A 72 -2.32 1.86 17.54
CA LEU A 72 -3.62 2.33 18.02
C LEU A 72 -4.02 1.53 19.28
N TYR A 73 -4.64 2.22 20.25
CA TYR A 73 -5.03 1.66 21.53
C TYR A 73 -3.88 1.14 22.41
N THR A 74 -2.68 1.64 22.18
CA THR A 74 -1.50 1.39 23.04
C THR A 74 -1.24 2.58 23.96
N ALA A 75 -0.16 2.51 24.74
CA ALA A 75 0.30 3.64 25.58
C ALA A 75 0.96 4.79 24.79
N LEU A 76 0.96 4.72 23.45
CA LEU A 76 1.43 5.83 22.61
C LEU A 76 0.51 7.05 22.81
N PRO A 77 1.05 8.28 22.94
CA PRO A 77 0.24 9.48 23.06
C PRO A 77 -0.82 9.58 21.95
N ASP A 78 -2.02 10.04 22.30
CA ASP A 78 -3.16 10.06 21.37
C ASP A 78 -2.90 10.90 20.11
N TRP A 79 -2.17 12.01 20.26
CA TRP A 79 -1.80 12.83 19.11
C TRP A 79 -0.97 12.04 18.08
N ALA A 80 -0.07 11.17 18.51
CA ALA A 80 0.76 10.34 17.64
C ALA A 80 -0.08 9.24 16.96
N GLN A 81 -1.01 8.64 17.69
CA GLN A 81 -1.98 7.70 17.10
C GLN A 81 -2.85 8.39 16.05
N SER A 82 -3.35 9.58 16.34
CA SER A 82 -4.15 10.39 15.41
C SER A 82 -3.35 10.81 14.18
N LEU A 83 -2.07 11.15 14.34
CA LEU A 83 -1.17 11.46 13.25
C LEU A 83 -1.03 10.23 12.32
N GLY A 84 -0.79 9.04 12.85
CA GLY A 84 -0.74 7.81 12.06
C GLY A 84 -2.04 7.55 11.30
N MET A 85 -3.19 7.77 11.92
CA MET A 85 -4.49 7.64 11.27
C MET A 85 -4.65 8.62 10.11
N VAL A 86 -4.36 9.91 10.33
CA VAL A 86 -4.52 10.95 9.29
C VAL A 86 -3.61 10.68 8.09
N PHE A 87 -2.33 10.39 8.32
CA PHE A 87 -1.42 10.08 7.22
C PHE A 87 -1.81 8.80 6.49
N SER A 88 -2.35 7.80 7.19
CA SER A 88 -2.88 6.59 6.56
C SER A 88 -4.06 6.91 5.64
N LEU A 89 -5.00 7.76 6.06
CA LEU A 89 -6.11 8.19 5.22
C LEU A 89 -5.65 8.99 3.99
N MET A 90 -4.63 9.82 4.15
CA MET A 90 -4.05 10.57 3.03
C MET A 90 -3.43 9.66 1.96
N LEU A 91 -2.98 8.45 2.32
CA LEU A 91 -2.41 7.49 1.38
C LEU A 91 -3.43 6.93 0.37
N ILE A 92 -4.73 7.03 0.63
CA ILE A 92 -5.76 6.59 -0.31
C ILE A 92 -5.59 7.31 -1.66
N ALA A 93 -5.36 8.61 -1.64
CA ALA A 93 -5.29 9.40 -2.86
C ALA A 93 -4.14 8.97 -3.80
N PRO A 94 -2.86 8.93 -3.39
CA PRO A 94 -1.79 8.47 -4.26
C PRO A 94 -1.93 7.00 -4.65
N SER A 95 -2.30 6.12 -3.72
CA SER A 95 -2.38 4.69 -3.98
C SER A 95 -3.47 4.35 -5.00
N TRP A 96 -4.65 4.92 -4.86
CA TRP A 96 -5.72 4.74 -5.84
C TRP A 96 -5.43 5.44 -7.17
N GLY A 97 -4.73 6.56 -7.13
CA GLY A 97 -4.18 7.18 -8.34
C GLY A 97 -3.27 6.21 -9.11
N GLY A 98 -2.41 5.47 -8.40
CA GLY A 98 -1.57 4.43 -8.98
C GLY A 98 -2.34 3.23 -9.52
N MET A 99 -3.32 2.72 -8.77
CA MET A 99 -4.21 1.65 -9.24
C MET A 99 -4.93 2.05 -10.52
N LEU A 100 -5.57 3.22 -10.52
CA LEU A 100 -6.28 3.73 -11.70
C LEU A 100 -5.33 3.91 -12.88
N ASN A 101 -4.15 4.45 -12.65
CA ASN A 101 -3.14 4.61 -13.72
C ASN A 101 -2.73 3.26 -14.33
N GLY A 102 -2.53 2.24 -13.50
CA GLY A 102 -2.24 0.88 -13.95
C GLY A 102 -3.40 0.28 -14.77
N LEU A 103 -4.61 0.29 -14.24
CA LEU A 103 -5.79 -0.28 -14.93
C LEU A 103 -6.12 0.49 -16.22
N LEU A 104 -6.03 1.82 -16.21
CA LEU A 104 -6.30 2.64 -17.39
C LEU A 104 -5.21 2.49 -18.47
N THR A 105 -4.00 2.09 -18.10
CA THR A 105 -2.95 1.71 -19.07
C THR A 105 -3.40 0.53 -19.93
N LEU A 106 -4.26 -0.34 -19.42
CA LEU A 106 -4.82 -1.48 -20.15
C LEU A 106 -6.02 -1.10 -21.04
N ARG A 107 -6.46 0.16 -21.03
CA ARG A 107 -7.58 0.61 -21.87
C ARG A 107 -7.28 0.34 -23.35
N GLY A 108 -8.13 -0.47 -23.99
CA GLY A 108 -7.96 -0.88 -25.38
C GLY A 108 -7.02 -2.05 -25.61
N ALA A 109 -6.51 -2.68 -24.53
CA ALA A 109 -5.66 -3.88 -24.59
C ALA A 109 -6.29 -5.10 -23.91
N TRP A 110 -7.60 -5.10 -23.68
CA TRP A 110 -8.28 -6.20 -22.97
C TRP A 110 -8.28 -7.53 -23.74
N ASN A 111 -8.15 -7.51 -25.07
CA ASN A 111 -7.90 -8.70 -25.86
C ASN A 111 -6.55 -9.35 -25.46
N LYS A 112 -5.48 -8.55 -25.31
CA LYS A 112 -4.19 -9.06 -24.84
C LYS A 112 -4.25 -9.63 -23.43
N VAL A 113 -5.00 -8.99 -22.53
CA VAL A 113 -5.22 -9.51 -21.16
C VAL A 113 -5.87 -10.90 -21.20
N ARG A 114 -6.74 -11.18 -22.18
CA ARG A 114 -7.36 -12.51 -22.31
C ARG A 114 -6.37 -13.58 -22.80
N GLU A 115 -5.40 -13.20 -23.59
CA GLU A 115 -4.45 -14.13 -24.23
C GLU A 115 -3.18 -14.30 -23.39
N GLU A 116 -2.64 -13.20 -22.82
CA GLU A 116 -1.37 -13.18 -22.10
C GLU A 116 -1.51 -13.48 -20.61
N PRO A 117 -0.98 -14.64 -20.14
CA PRO A 117 -1.07 -15.01 -18.71
C PRO A 117 -0.44 -13.96 -17.78
N MET A 118 0.69 -13.37 -18.15
CA MET A 118 1.38 -12.35 -17.37
C MET A 118 0.46 -11.14 -17.10
N LEU A 119 -0.27 -10.67 -18.09
CA LEU A 119 -1.20 -9.56 -17.92
C LEU A 119 -2.36 -9.90 -16.99
N LYS A 120 -2.80 -11.16 -16.96
CA LYS A 120 -3.84 -11.61 -16.02
C LYS A 120 -3.35 -11.49 -14.57
N PHE A 121 -2.13 -11.94 -14.30
CA PHE A 121 -1.51 -11.79 -12.98
C PHE A 121 -1.38 -10.30 -12.61
N MET A 122 -0.91 -9.47 -13.52
CA MET A 122 -0.76 -8.04 -13.29
C MET A 122 -2.08 -7.32 -13.01
N VAL A 123 -3.17 -7.68 -13.69
CA VAL A 123 -4.50 -7.14 -13.41
C VAL A 123 -4.94 -7.50 -11.99
N VAL A 124 -4.75 -8.74 -11.58
CA VAL A 124 -5.04 -9.18 -10.21
C VAL A 124 -4.18 -8.42 -9.21
N ALA A 125 -2.87 -8.30 -9.48
CA ALA A 125 -1.95 -7.58 -8.61
C ALA A 125 -2.35 -6.11 -8.43
N VAL A 126 -2.62 -5.39 -9.50
CA VAL A 126 -3.00 -3.96 -9.44
C VAL A 126 -4.36 -3.79 -8.74
N THR A 127 -5.30 -4.71 -8.96
CA THR A 127 -6.60 -4.70 -8.28
C THR A 127 -6.42 -4.95 -6.78
N ALA A 128 -5.63 -5.95 -6.40
CA ALA A 128 -5.31 -6.27 -5.02
C ALA A 128 -4.58 -5.11 -4.32
N TYR A 129 -3.69 -4.42 -5.04
CA TYR A 129 -3.06 -3.17 -4.55
C TYR A 129 -4.11 -2.12 -4.19
N GLY A 130 -5.07 -1.89 -5.07
CA GLY A 130 -6.18 -0.95 -4.79
C GLY A 130 -7.03 -1.38 -3.61
N MET A 131 -7.33 -2.67 -3.47
CA MET A 131 -8.09 -3.21 -2.34
C MET A 131 -7.31 -3.05 -1.03
N ALA A 132 -6.06 -3.49 -0.99
CA ALA A 132 -5.23 -3.39 0.20
C ALA A 132 -4.98 -1.93 0.63
N THR A 133 -4.79 -1.03 -0.31
CA THR A 133 -4.54 0.39 -0.03
C THR A 133 -5.80 1.21 0.27
N LEU A 134 -6.98 0.66 0.10
CA LEU A 134 -8.22 1.17 0.69
C LEU A 134 -8.43 0.60 2.10
N GLU A 135 -8.24 -0.70 2.24
CA GLU A 135 -8.47 -1.41 3.50
C GLU A 135 -7.49 -0.97 4.60
N GLY A 136 -6.20 -0.79 4.29
CA GLY A 136 -5.20 -0.32 5.25
C GLY A 136 -5.56 0.99 5.94
N PRO A 137 -5.83 2.06 5.19
CA PRO A 137 -6.33 3.30 5.76
C PRO A 137 -7.65 3.16 6.51
N MET A 138 -8.56 2.32 6.06
CA MET A 138 -9.81 2.03 6.76
C MET A 138 -9.54 1.38 8.11
N LEU A 139 -8.66 0.39 8.19
CA LEU A 139 -8.22 -0.24 9.44
C LEU A 139 -7.43 0.71 10.35
N ALA A 140 -6.89 1.80 9.83
CA ALA A 140 -6.24 2.84 10.61
C ALA A 140 -7.22 3.80 11.29
N ILE A 141 -8.49 3.82 10.89
CA ILE A 141 -9.53 4.59 11.59
C ILE A 141 -9.77 3.97 12.96
N LYS A 142 -9.62 4.76 14.03
CA LYS A 142 -9.68 4.25 15.41
C LYS A 142 -10.92 3.40 15.69
N SER A 143 -12.11 3.85 15.30
CA SER A 143 -13.36 3.10 15.51
C SER A 143 -13.42 1.76 14.78
N ILE A 144 -12.88 1.69 13.57
CA ILE A 144 -12.80 0.45 12.78
C ILE A 144 -11.70 -0.45 13.35
N ASN A 145 -10.55 0.13 13.70
CA ASN A 145 -9.44 -0.61 14.30
C ASN A 145 -9.85 -1.32 15.59
N SER A 146 -10.70 -0.72 16.41
CA SER A 146 -11.21 -1.35 17.64
C SER A 146 -11.97 -2.66 17.40
N LEU A 147 -12.53 -2.82 16.19
CA LEU A 147 -13.25 -4.04 15.79
C LEU A 147 -12.34 -5.05 15.09
N SER A 148 -11.34 -4.57 14.37
CA SER A 148 -10.47 -5.41 13.52
C SER A 148 -9.21 -5.88 14.24
N HIS A 149 -8.72 -5.12 15.23
CA HIS A 149 -7.48 -5.41 15.94
C HIS A 149 -7.53 -6.79 16.60
N TYR A 150 -6.49 -7.57 16.43
CA TYR A 150 -6.36 -8.97 16.87
C TYR A 150 -7.37 -9.95 16.23
N THR A 151 -7.96 -9.60 15.09
CA THR A 151 -8.82 -10.49 14.31
C THR A 151 -8.15 -10.93 13.02
N ASP A 152 -8.71 -11.95 12.37
CA ASP A 152 -8.27 -12.41 11.04
C ASP A 152 -8.44 -11.35 9.96
N TRP A 153 -9.21 -10.31 10.18
CA TRP A 153 -9.32 -9.19 9.25
C TRP A 153 -7.97 -8.49 9.00
N THR A 154 -7.19 -8.26 10.07
CA THR A 154 -5.86 -7.67 9.92
C THR A 154 -4.91 -8.61 9.15
N ILE A 155 -5.04 -9.92 9.36
CA ILE A 155 -4.27 -10.94 8.63
C ILE A 155 -4.70 -10.98 7.16
N ALA A 156 -6.00 -10.90 6.87
CA ALA A 156 -6.51 -10.83 5.50
C ALA A 156 -5.98 -9.62 4.73
N HIS A 157 -5.90 -8.45 5.41
CA HIS A 157 -5.33 -7.24 4.84
C HIS A 157 -3.88 -7.44 4.38
N VAL A 158 -3.02 -7.99 5.23
CA VAL A 158 -1.61 -8.20 4.87
C VAL A 158 -1.46 -9.23 3.75
N HIS A 159 -2.31 -10.25 3.69
CA HIS A 159 -2.27 -11.24 2.62
C HIS A 159 -2.79 -10.66 1.28
N THR A 160 -3.76 -9.78 1.32
CA THR A 160 -4.18 -9.03 0.12
C THR A 160 -3.03 -8.18 -0.43
N GLY A 161 -2.26 -7.56 0.44
CA GLY A 161 -1.07 -6.81 0.04
C GLY A 161 0.10 -7.72 -0.38
N ALA A 162 0.56 -8.60 0.51
CA ALA A 162 1.77 -9.38 0.28
C ALA A 162 1.58 -10.46 -0.80
N LEU A 163 0.47 -11.19 -0.80
CA LEU A 163 0.21 -12.19 -1.83
C LEU A 163 -0.47 -11.57 -3.04
N GLY A 164 -1.55 -10.82 -2.83
CA GLY A 164 -2.35 -10.26 -3.92
C GLY A 164 -1.60 -9.23 -4.75
N TRP A 165 -0.85 -8.33 -4.13
CA TRP A 165 -0.04 -7.34 -4.83
C TRP A 165 1.36 -7.88 -5.15
N ASN A 166 2.18 -8.16 -4.15
CA ASN A 166 3.57 -8.53 -4.38
C ASN A 166 3.72 -9.93 -5.01
N GLY A 167 2.89 -10.89 -4.62
CA GLY A 167 2.99 -12.26 -5.10
C GLY A 167 2.54 -12.45 -6.54
N PHE A 168 1.63 -11.61 -7.05
CA PHE A 168 1.13 -11.69 -8.42
C PHE A 168 1.81 -10.71 -9.38
N LEU A 169 2.59 -9.78 -8.88
CA LEU A 169 3.33 -8.84 -9.72
C LEU A 169 4.70 -9.38 -10.10
#